data_19a23b645b17f516f4011e4a37dd9963
#
_entry.id   19a23b645b17f516f4011e4a37dd9963
#
_cell.length_a   1.000
_cell.length_b   1.000
_cell.length_c   1.000
_cell.angle_alpha   90.00
_cell.angle_beta   90.00
_cell.angle_gamma   90.00
#
_symmetry.space_group_name_H-M   'P 1'
#
loop_
_entity.id
_entity.type
_entity.pdbx_description
1 polymer ?
#
loop_
_entity_poly.entity_id
_entity_poly.type
_entity_poly.pdbx_seq_one_letter_code
_entity_poly.pdbx_strand_id
1 'polypeptide(L)'
;MNIFDEKRTELERHEFMMGVERGRLAVALDLLTDSLILVGQHGVYCASSRNPAKPALDLQAVLAGMEGAKTLIQSVMEELRQQREAASASGTTPGPAQA
;
A
#
# COMPACT_ATOMS: atom_id res chain seq x y z
N MET A 1 -36.72 -0.77 -8.14
CA MET A 1 -35.61 -0.27 -7.31
C MET A 1 -35.62 1.25 -7.35
N ASN A 2 -35.52 1.90 -6.22
CA ASN A 2 -35.57 3.34 -6.23
C ASN A 2 -34.15 3.95 -6.19
N ILE A 3 -34.10 5.25 -6.42
CA ILE A 3 -32.83 5.96 -6.54
C ILE A 3 -32.03 5.97 -5.24
N PHE A 4 -32.69 5.88 -4.10
CA PHE A 4 -32.00 5.85 -2.82
C PHE A 4 -31.21 4.57 -2.64
N ASP A 5 -31.74 3.44 -3.11
CA ASP A 5 -31.04 2.17 -3.04
C ASP A 5 -29.81 2.17 -3.92
N GLU A 6 -29.91 2.77 -5.11
CA GLU A 6 -28.78 2.90 -6.03
C GLU A 6 -27.66 3.72 -5.41
N LYS A 7 -28.00 4.86 -4.82
CA LYS A 7 -27.03 5.75 -4.20
C LYS A 7 -26.35 5.08 -3.00
N ARG A 8 -27.12 4.35 -2.21
CA ARG A 8 -26.56 3.62 -1.08
C ARG A 8 -25.58 2.56 -1.53
N THR A 9 -25.91 1.84 -2.61
CA THR A 9 -25.03 0.82 -3.16
C THR A 9 -23.71 1.43 -3.66
N GLU A 10 -23.79 2.58 -4.32
CA GLU A 10 -22.59 3.27 -4.78
C GLU A 10 -21.71 3.72 -3.62
N LEU A 11 -22.32 4.24 -2.56
CA LEU A 11 -21.60 4.67 -1.38
C LEU A 11 -20.92 3.48 -0.70
N GLU A 12 -21.66 2.39 -0.53
CA GLU A 12 -21.09 1.17 0.07
C GLU A 12 -19.92 0.64 -0.74
N ARG A 13 -20.03 0.66 -2.06
CA ARG A 13 -18.95 0.24 -2.93
C ARG A 13 -17.73 1.13 -2.78
N HIS A 14 -17.96 2.44 -2.72
CA HIS A 14 -16.89 3.40 -2.53
C HIS A 14 -16.16 3.18 -1.19
N GLU A 15 -16.92 3.00 -0.13
CA GLU A 15 -16.36 2.73 1.19
C GLU A 15 -15.58 1.42 1.21
N PHE A 16 -16.10 0.39 0.54
CA PHE A 16 -15.41 -0.88 0.42
C PHE A 16 -14.08 -0.72 -0.30
N MET A 17 -14.07 -0.01 -1.43
CA MET A 17 -12.85 0.21 -2.19
C MET A 17 -11.82 0.99 -1.39
N MET A 18 -12.26 2.00 -0.63
CA MET A 18 -11.36 2.74 0.25
C MET A 18 -10.78 1.83 1.33
N GLY A 19 -11.57 0.90 1.85
CA GLY A 19 -11.09 -0.09 2.82
C GLY A 19 -10.05 -1.03 2.25
N VAL A 20 -10.24 -1.48 1.01
CA VAL A 20 -9.28 -2.35 0.33
C VAL A 20 -7.95 -1.61 0.12
N GLU A 21 -7.99 -0.37 -0.34
CA GLU A 21 -6.79 0.43 -0.53
C GLU A 21 -6.05 0.65 0.78
N ARG A 22 -6.77 0.99 1.85
CA ARG A 22 -6.17 1.15 3.18
C ARG A 22 -5.55 -0.15 3.66
N GLY A 23 -6.23 -1.28 3.42
CA GLY A 23 -5.72 -2.59 3.80
C GLY A 23 -4.42 -2.91 3.09
N ARG A 24 -4.34 -2.63 1.79
CA ARG A 24 -3.11 -2.84 1.03
C ARG A 24 -1.98 -1.98 1.54
N LEU A 25 -2.26 -0.71 1.86
CA LEU A 25 -1.25 0.19 2.41
C LEU A 25 -0.80 -0.25 3.81
N ALA A 26 -1.73 -0.74 4.63
CA ALA A 26 -1.39 -1.26 5.96
C ALA A 26 -0.46 -2.47 5.85
N VAL A 27 -0.75 -3.40 4.95
CA VAL A 27 0.11 -4.56 4.72
C VAL A 27 1.47 -4.12 4.17
N ALA A 28 1.49 -3.16 3.25
CA ALA A 28 2.75 -2.63 2.73
C ALA A 28 3.59 -2.02 3.86
N LEU A 29 2.97 -1.27 4.75
CA LEU A 29 3.67 -0.69 5.88
C LEU A 29 4.23 -1.77 6.82
N ASP A 30 3.44 -2.82 7.08
CA ASP A 30 3.91 -3.93 7.90
C ASP A 30 5.11 -4.63 7.27
N LEU A 31 5.08 -4.86 5.95
CA LEU A 31 6.20 -5.48 5.25
C LEU A 31 7.46 -4.62 5.33
N LEU A 32 7.33 -3.32 5.15
CA LEU A 32 8.46 -2.40 5.29
C LEU A 32 8.98 -2.37 6.72
N THR A 33 8.09 -2.37 7.70
CA THR A 33 8.44 -2.38 9.11
C THR A 33 9.22 -3.65 9.45
N ASP A 34 8.74 -4.81 8.98
CA ASP A 34 9.42 -6.08 9.22
C ASP A 34 10.83 -6.08 8.62
N SER A 35 10.98 -5.55 7.40
CA SER A 35 12.28 -5.42 6.75
C SER A 35 13.22 -4.52 7.56
N LEU A 36 12.72 -3.41 8.06
CA LEU A 36 13.50 -2.50 8.90
C LEU A 36 13.91 -3.14 10.22
N ILE A 37 13.01 -3.92 10.82
CA ILE A 37 13.31 -4.63 12.06
C ILE A 37 14.44 -5.65 11.84
N LEU A 38 14.37 -6.41 10.73
CA LEU A 38 15.42 -7.37 10.41
C LEU A 38 16.78 -6.71 10.29
N VAL A 39 16.84 -5.59 9.56
CA VAL A 39 18.08 -4.84 9.39
C VAL A 39 18.57 -4.28 10.73
N GLY A 40 17.66 -3.68 11.49
CA GLY A 40 18.00 -3.08 12.78
C GLY A 40 18.49 -4.09 13.78
N GLN A 41 17.83 -5.23 13.91
CA GLN A 41 18.24 -6.31 14.81
C GLN A 41 19.60 -6.85 14.43
N HIS A 42 19.85 -7.03 13.14
CA HIS A 42 21.15 -7.48 12.67
C HIS A 42 22.25 -6.47 13.02
N GLY A 43 21.98 -5.18 12.83
CA GLY A 43 22.91 -4.13 13.18
C GLY A 43 23.27 -4.11 14.66
N VAL A 44 22.27 -4.24 15.53
CA VAL A 44 22.48 -4.31 16.98
C VAL A 44 23.28 -5.55 17.34
N TYR A 45 22.94 -6.68 16.76
CA TYR A 45 23.66 -7.93 17.00
C TYR A 45 25.13 -7.80 16.64
N CYS A 46 25.42 -7.25 15.45
CA CYS A 46 26.79 -7.07 15.00
C CYS A 46 27.58 -6.10 15.87
N ALA A 47 26.92 -5.07 16.38
CA ALA A 47 27.59 -4.05 17.20
C ALA A 47 27.86 -4.53 18.63
N SER A 48 26.98 -5.36 19.19
CA SER A 48 27.04 -5.74 20.60
C SER A 48 27.60 -7.13 20.84
N SER A 49 27.61 -7.99 19.83
CA SER A 49 28.03 -9.39 20.01
C SER A 49 29.53 -9.52 20.06
N ARG A 50 30.01 -10.32 21.04
CA ARG A 50 31.41 -10.70 21.13
C ARG A 50 31.69 -12.02 20.42
N ASN A 51 30.65 -12.66 19.92
CA ASN A 51 30.76 -13.92 19.21
C ASN A 51 31.33 -13.68 17.82
N PRO A 52 32.45 -14.31 17.44
CA PRO A 52 33.01 -14.15 16.11
C PRO A 52 32.16 -14.76 14.99
N ALA A 53 31.30 -15.73 15.36
CA ALA A 53 30.43 -16.39 14.36
C ALA A 53 29.08 -15.65 14.28
N LYS A 54 29.08 -14.47 13.71
CA LYS A 54 27.86 -13.68 13.55
C LYS A 54 27.04 -14.22 12.38
N PRO A 55 25.72 -14.40 12.55
CA PRO A 55 24.88 -14.81 11.45
C PRO A 55 24.81 -13.72 10.38
N ALA A 56 24.73 -14.12 9.13
CA ALA A 56 24.54 -13.20 8.03
C ALA A 56 23.13 -12.65 8.07
N LEU A 57 22.96 -11.40 7.61
CA LEU A 57 21.64 -10.84 7.42
C LEU A 57 20.91 -11.63 6.33
N ASP A 58 19.66 -12.00 6.58
CA ASP A 58 18.83 -12.62 5.57
C ASP A 58 18.37 -11.54 4.57
N LEU A 59 19.23 -11.26 3.62
CA LEU A 59 19.00 -10.22 2.64
C LEU A 59 17.80 -10.54 1.75
N GLN A 60 17.57 -11.82 1.46
CA GLN A 60 16.43 -12.21 0.64
C GLN A 60 15.11 -11.90 1.34
N ALA A 61 15.02 -12.15 2.65
CA ALA A 61 13.82 -11.83 3.41
C ALA A 61 13.57 -10.32 3.43
N VAL A 62 14.63 -9.53 3.61
CA VAL A 62 14.54 -8.06 3.59
C VAL A 62 14.04 -7.58 2.23
N LEU A 63 14.64 -8.07 1.15
CA LEU A 63 14.27 -7.66 -0.20
C LEU A 63 12.86 -8.12 -0.56
N ALA A 64 12.48 -9.33 -0.16
CA ALA A 64 11.13 -9.82 -0.40
C ALA A 64 10.08 -8.93 0.26
N GLY A 65 10.32 -8.49 1.49
CA GLY A 65 9.43 -7.56 2.18
C GLY A 65 9.33 -6.22 1.47
N MET A 66 10.45 -5.69 1.01
CA MET A 66 10.48 -4.42 0.30
C MET A 66 9.80 -4.51 -1.06
N GLU A 67 10.04 -5.58 -1.80
CA GLU A 67 9.39 -5.80 -3.09
C GLU A 67 7.89 -6.00 -2.94
N GLY A 68 7.46 -6.76 -1.93
CA GLY A 68 6.04 -6.95 -1.64
C GLY A 68 5.36 -5.62 -1.33
N ALA A 69 5.99 -4.79 -0.50
CA ALA A 69 5.47 -3.47 -0.18
C ALA A 69 5.37 -2.59 -1.41
N LYS A 70 6.40 -2.58 -2.24
CA LYS A 70 6.43 -1.81 -3.48
C LYS A 70 5.28 -2.20 -4.40
N THR A 71 5.07 -3.50 -4.58
CA THR A 71 3.98 -4.01 -5.43
C THR A 71 2.62 -3.57 -4.92
N LEU A 72 2.39 -3.65 -3.62
CA LEU A 72 1.13 -3.22 -3.03
C LEU A 72 0.89 -1.72 -3.20
N ILE A 73 1.92 -0.92 -2.96
CA ILE A 73 1.83 0.53 -3.11
C ILE A 73 1.55 0.90 -4.57
N GLN A 74 2.24 0.27 -5.51
CA GLN A 74 2.00 0.50 -6.94
C GLN A 74 0.59 0.10 -7.34
N SER A 75 0.07 -0.98 -6.79
CA SER A 75 -1.31 -1.42 -7.03
C SER A 75 -2.32 -0.36 -6.60
N VAL A 76 -2.13 0.23 -5.41
CA VAL A 76 -3.01 1.28 -4.91
C VAL A 76 -2.92 2.53 -5.80
N MET A 77 -1.71 2.92 -6.16
CA MET A 77 -1.50 4.09 -7.02
C MET A 77 -2.16 3.92 -8.38
N GLU A 78 -2.07 2.72 -8.96
CA GLU A 78 -2.69 2.42 -10.24
C GLU A 78 -4.21 2.48 -10.15
N GLU A 79 -4.78 1.94 -9.09
CA GLU A 79 -6.23 2.02 -8.89
C GLU A 79 -6.71 3.45 -8.74
N LEU A 80 -5.97 4.26 -7.98
CA LEU A 80 -6.32 5.68 -7.83
C LEU A 80 -6.25 6.42 -9.16
N ARG A 81 -5.24 6.11 -9.98
CA ARG A 81 -5.12 6.68 -11.32
C ARG A 81 -6.30 6.30 -12.20
N GLN A 82 -6.68 5.04 -12.18
CA GLN A 82 -7.82 4.55 -12.95
C GLN A 82 -9.12 5.20 -12.51
N GLN A 83 -9.31 5.38 -11.22
CA GLN A 83 -10.50 6.06 -10.69
C GLN A 83 -10.56 7.51 -11.15
N ARG A 84 -9.41 8.18 -11.18
CA ARG A 84 -9.34 9.56 -11.66
C ARG A 84 -9.67 9.65 -13.14
N GLU A 85 -9.14 8.75 -13.95
CA GLU A 85 -9.41 8.72 -15.38
C GLU A 85 -10.87 8.40 -15.67
N ALA A 86 -11.45 7.46 -14.92
CA ALA A 86 -12.86 7.12 -15.08
C ALA A 86 -13.75 8.31 -14.75
N ALA A 87 -13.43 9.05 -13.71
CA ALA A 87 -14.18 10.25 -13.35
C ALA A 87 -14.09 11.31 -14.45
N SER A 88 -12.92 11.49 -15.03
CA SER A 88 -12.74 12.42 -16.13
C SER A 88 -13.49 11.97 -17.38
N ALA A 89 -13.44 10.69 -17.69
CA ALA A 89 -14.10 10.14 -18.87
C ALA A 89 -15.63 10.20 -18.79
N SER A 90 -16.17 10.17 -17.56
CA SER A 90 -17.62 10.22 -17.37
C SER A 90 -18.23 11.61 -17.57
N GLY A 91 -17.41 12.61 -17.82
CA GLY A 91 -17.89 13.97 -18.03
C GLY A 91 -18.24 14.72 -16.75
N THR A 92 -17.89 14.17 -15.60
CA THR A 92 -18.14 14.83 -14.31
C THR A 92 -16.99 15.76 -13.92
N THR A 93 -16.15 16.08 -14.86
CA THR A 93 -15.01 16.95 -14.62
C THR A 93 -15.48 18.33 -14.16
N PRO A 94 -14.88 18.86 -13.11
CA PRO A 94 -15.25 20.18 -12.61
C PRO A 94 -15.02 21.26 -13.65
N GLY A 95 -15.95 22.21 -13.71
CA GLY A 95 -15.86 23.33 -14.64
C GLY A 95 -14.57 24.13 -14.53
N PRO A 96 -14.08 24.44 -13.33
CA PRO A 96 -12.85 25.24 -13.21
C PRO A 96 -11.65 24.66 -13.95
N ALA A 97 -11.58 23.35 -14.05
CA ALA A 97 -10.49 22.71 -14.75
C ALA A 97 -10.50 23.04 -16.25
N GLN A 98 -11.59 23.53 -16.73
CA GLN A 98 -11.82 23.83 -18.14
C GLN A 98 -11.79 25.32 -18.45
N ALA A 99 -11.77 26.09 -17.43
CA ALA A 99 -11.78 27.53 -17.59
C ALA A 99 -10.44 28.04 -18.09
#